data_911c0973f264b43d28600037bd1d805e
#
_entry.id   911c0973f264b43d28600037bd1d805e
#
_cell.length_a   1.000
_cell.length_b   1.000
_cell.length_c   1.000
_cell.angle_alpha   90.00
_cell.angle_beta   90.00
_cell.angle_gamma   90.00
#
_symmetry.space_group_name_H-M   'P 1'
#
loop_
_entity.id
_entity.type
_entity.pdbx_description
1 polymer ?
#
loop_
_entity_poly.entity_id
_entity_poly.type
_entity_poly.pdbx_seq_one_letter_code
_entity_poly.pdbx_strand_id
1 'polypeptide(L)'
;MAKEPLRILSIIPYKILPAQLGGEKGIAVFNEYLAKKVELTGVTTKNNDPELAKGYLLLNFLSNNRSRYANIFLFNRIKRIIHEKKIGYLITEHPYYGWLAWMLKKNTGVTWIVHSHNIEYMRSMSIGRWWWKALKWYEGWAYRSADKVFFISDDDREHAIKNLGVDPGRSITVTFGIEQDSIPADRADCRKMINLKHAIDPAYRILLFNGALYHSTNYDALKIILDEINPLLLAKNDFKYKIIVCGKGLPDFFDDLKEYADKNVIYAGFVDDISMYFKAADVFLNPILSGGGVKTKAIEAIAMDCTVVSTKLGAMGLKSEVCGNKLKLVNEGEWKSFSELAIQSANEGFRTPGEFFDYYYWERIIERVINALKHQHA
;
A
#
# COMPACT_ATOMS: atom_id res chain seq x y z
N MET A 1 18.50 -14.19 31.25
CA MET A 1 17.48 -13.19 31.59
C MET A 1 16.68 -12.91 30.32
N ALA A 2 15.37 -13.10 30.32
CA ALA A 2 14.51 -12.74 29.19
C ALA A 2 14.61 -11.21 29.01
N LYS A 3 14.98 -10.76 27.80
CA LYS A 3 15.09 -9.33 27.48
C LYS A 3 13.68 -8.74 27.60
N GLU A 4 13.50 -7.67 28.38
CA GLU A 4 12.19 -7.00 28.48
C GLU A 4 11.65 -6.68 27.09
N PRO A 5 10.33 -6.90 26.84
CA PRO A 5 9.73 -6.62 25.55
C PRO A 5 9.83 -5.12 25.25
N LEU A 6 10.05 -4.78 23.98
CA LEU A 6 10.00 -3.39 23.53
C LEU A 6 8.59 -2.85 23.73
N ARG A 7 8.45 -1.66 24.34
CA ARG A 7 7.17 -0.98 24.56
C ARG A 7 7.07 0.23 23.63
N ILE A 8 6.10 0.17 22.73
CA ILE A 8 5.91 1.15 21.65
C ILE A 8 4.56 1.83 21.79
N LEU A 9 4.54 3.15 21.60
CA LEU A 9 3.34 3.94 21.42
C LEU A 9 3.26 4.40 19.96
N SER A 10 2.16 4.09 19.25
CA SER A 10 1.90 4.57 17.89
C SER A 10 0.81 5.64 17.91
N ILE A 11 1.09 6.85 17.39
CA ILE A 11 0.10 7.92 17.21
C ILE A 11 -0.41 7.88 15.79
N ILE A 12 -1.69 7.52 15.62
CA ILE A 12 -2.35 7.29 14.35
C ILE A 12 -3.33 8.43 14.09
N PRO A 13 -3.09 9.30 13.08
CA PRO A 13 -3.78 10.58 12.96
C PRO A 13 -5.21 10.50 12.40
N TYR A 14 -5.68 9.34 11.96
CA TYR A 14 -6.99 9.18 11.32
C TYR A 14 -7.57 7.76 11.54
N LYS A 15 -8.75 7.52 10.96
CA LYS A 15 -9.42 6.23 11.04
C LYS A 15 -8.63 5.14 10.31
N ILE A 16 -8.41 4.01 10.99
CA ILE A 16 -7.81 2.80 10.42
C ILE A 16 -8.64 1.54 10.70
N LEU A 17 -9.62 1.60 11.63
CA LEU A 17 -10.46 0.45 12.00
C LEU A 17 -11.95 0.87 12.08
N PRO A 18 -12.85 0.19 11.31
CA PRO A 18 -12.52 -0.74 10.24
C PRO A 18 -11.84 -0.03 9.06
N ALA A 19 -10.82 -0.69 8.47
CA ALA A 19 -10.08 -0.17 7.34
C ALA A 19 -10.91 -0.28 6.04
N GLN A 20 -10.97 0.81 5.26
CA GLN A 20 -11.70 0.86 3.99
C GLN A 20 -10.79 1.17 2.79
N LEU A 21 -9.68 1.86 3.04
CA LEU A 21 -8.73 2.30 2.01
C LEU A 21 -7.37 1.62 2.21
N GLY A 22 -6.57 1.53 1.15
CA GLY A 22 -5.27 0.86 1.19
C GLY A 22 -4.31 1.41 2.24
N GLY A 23 -4.25 2.75 2.41
CA GLY A 23 -3.42 3.36 3.45
C GLY A 23 -3.89 3.04 4.87
N GLU A 24 -5.21 2.99 5.11
CA GLU A 24 -5.79 2.59 6.40
C GLU A 24 -5.44 1.12 6.72
N LYS A 25 -5.62 0.22 5.72
CA LYS A 25 -5.26 -1.20 5.82
C LYS A 25 -3.78 -1.38 6.10
N GLY A 26 -2.91 -0.64 5.41
CA GLY A 26 -1.46 -0.71 5.62
C GLY A 26 -1.05 -0.42 7.06
N ILE A 27 -1.57 0.66 7.68
CA ILE A 27 -1.28 1.00 9.08
C ILE A 27 -1.89 -0.02 10.04
N ALA A 28 -3.12 -0.46 9.79
CA ALA A 28 -3.80 -1.43 10.66
C ALA A 28 -3.03 -2.76 10.71
N VAL A 29 -2.65 -3.31 9.55
CA VAL A 29 -1.92 -4.57 9.44
C VAL A 29 -0.48 -4.43 9.96
N PHE A 30 0.20 -3.31 9.67
CA PHE A 30 1.52 -3.01 10.26
C PHE A 30 1.48 -3.09 11.79
N ASN A 31 0.51 -2.42 12.42
CA ASN A 31 0.37 -2.44 13.88
C ASN A 31 0.01 -3.84 14.41
N GLU A 32 -0.83 -4.60 13.71
CA GLU A 32 -1.16 -5.99 14.06
C GLU A 32 0.10 -6.89 14.06
N TYR A 33 0.92 -6.82 13.00
CA TYR A 33 2.14 -7.61 12.92
C TYR A 33 3.22 -7.12 13.90
N LEU A 34 3.32 -5.82 14.12
CA LEU A 34 4.23 -5.24 15.12
C LEU A 34 3.88 -5.72 16.53
N ALA A 35 2.59 -5.77 16.87
CA ALA A 35 2.09 -6.23 18.16
C ALA A 35 2.42 -7.70 18.45
N LYS A 36 2.67 -8.55 17.45
CA LYS A 36 3.16 -9.93 17.65
C LYS A 36 4.57 -10.00 18.25
N LYS A 37 5.35 -8.91 18.16
CA LYS A 37 6.77 -8.86 18.56
C LYS A 37 7.07 -7.87 19.70
N VAL A 38 6.14 -6.96 20.03
CA VAL A 38 6.31 -5.89 21.02
C VAL A 38 5.03 -5.64 21.81
N GLU A 39 5.13 -4.98 22.97
CA GLU A 39 3.97 -4.40 23.66
C GLU A 39 3.58 -3.09 22.97
N LEU A 40 2.52 -3.12 22.15
CA LEU A 40 2.06 -1.97 21.39
C LEU A 40 0.84 -1.30 22.01
N THR A 41 0.85 0.02 22.10
CA THR A 41 -0.31 0.85 22.40
C THR A 41 -0.53 1.82 21.25
N GLY A 42 -1.71 1.83 20.66
CA GLY A 42 -2.12 2.79 19.64
C GLY A 42 -2.93 3.94 20.24
N VAL A 43 -2.71 5.16 19.75
CA VAL A 43 -3.54 6.34 20.05
C VAL A 43 -4.13 6.85 18.74
N THR A 44 -5.45 6.95 18.65
CA THR A 44 -6.13 7.26 17.38
C THR A 44 -7.39 8.10 17.57
N THR A 45 -8.06 8.45 16.47
CA THR A 45 -9.29 9.24 16.44
C THR A 45 -10.51 8.47 16.96
N LYS A 46 -11.49 9.21 17.51
CA LYS A 46 -12.70 8.66 18.16
C LYS A 46 -13.56 7.77 17.26
N ASN A 47 -13.45 7.91 15.93
CA ASN A 47 -14.21 7.13 14.96
C ASN A 47 -13.57 5.78 14.59
N ASN A 48 -12.51 5.38 15.30
CA ASN A 48 -11.99 4.02 15.24
C ASN A 48 -12.71 3.13 16.24
N ASP A 49 -12.85 1.87 15.90
CA ASP A 49 -13.36 0.83 16.77
C ASP A 49 -12.20 0.06 17.44
N PRO A 50 -11.94 0.25 18.75
CA PRO A 50 -10.86 -0.41 19.45
C PRO A 50 -10.99 -1.94 19.52
N GLU A 51 -12.21 -2.50 19.43
CA GLU A 51 -12.45 -3.94 19.51
C GLU A 51 -11.91 -4.69 18.28
N LEU A 52 -11.73 -3.96 17.17
CA LEU A 52 -11.16 -4.51 15.96
C LEU A 52 -9.61 -4.52 15.96
N ALA A 53 -8.97 -3.96 16.99
CA ALA A 53 -7.51 -3.97 17.12
C ALA A 53 -7.02 -5.34 17.57
N LYS A 54 -6.20 -5.99 16.73
CA LYS A 54 -5.72 -7.34 17.01
C LYS A 54 -4.34 -7.31 17.66
N GLY A 55 -4.28 -7.78 18.91
CA GLY A 55 -3.02 -7.97 19.63
C GLY A 55 -2.43 -6.70 20.27
N TYR A 56 -3.11 -5.54 20.22
CA TYR A 56 -2.65 -4.31 20.85
C TYR A 56 -3.79 -3.48 21.46
N LEU A 57 -3.44 -2.65 22.44
CA LEU A 57 -4.39 -1.71 23.03
C LEU A 57 -4.55 -0.50 22.12
N LEU A 58 -5.78 -0.17 21.71
CA LEU A 58 -6.11 1.02 20.93
C LEU A 58 -6.91 2.02 21.76
N LEU A 59 -6.35 3.22 21.93
CA LEU A 59 -6.95 4.33 22.67
C LEU A 59 -7.48 5.38 21.68
N ASN A 60 -8.80 5.42 21.47
CA ASN A 60 -9.47 6.26 20.46
C ASN A 60 -9.93 7.61 21.02
N PHE A 61 -9.03 8.48 21.44
CA PHE A 61 -9.41 9.75 22.06
C PHE A 61 -9.06 11.02 21.27
N LEU A 62 -8.34 10.91 20.15
CA LEU A 62 -8.08 12.06 19.31
C LEU A 62 -9.39 12.56 18.65
N SER A 63 -9.54 13.88 18.55
CA SER A 63 -10.71 14.46 17.87
C SER A 63 -10.77 14.03 16.39
N ASN A 64 -11.98 13.85 15.87
CA ASN A 64 -12.16 13.60 14.43
C ASN A 64 -11.91 14.85 13.57
N ASN A 65 -11.96 16.05 14.16
CA ASN A 65 -11.76 17.32 13.48
C ASN A 65 -10.27 17.62 13.27
N ARG A 66 -9.94 18.44 12.28
CA ARG A 66 -8.55 18.85 11.97
C ARG A 66 -7.85 19.60 13.10
N SER A 67 -8.61 20.23 14.02
CA SER A 67 -8.07 20.86 15.25
C SER A 67 -7.22 19.91 16.10
N ARG A 68 -7.37 18.58 15.94
CA ARG A 68 -6.53 17.58 16.64
C ARG A 68 -5.04 17.79 16.42
N TYR A 69 -4.64 18.28 15.23
CA TYR A 69 -3.23 18.46 14.90
C TYR A 69 -2.55 19.61 15.65
N ALA A 70 -3.34 20.55 16.20
CA ALA A 70 -2.85 21.69 17.00
C ALA A 70 -3.26 21.63 18.48
N ASN A 71 -3.80 20.49 18.95
CA ASN A 71 -4.29 20.36 20.32
C ASN A 71 -3.14 20.13 21.32
N ILE A 72 -2.71 21.20 22.00
CA ILE A 72 -1.61 21.18 22.97
C ILE A 72 -1.92 20.34 24.23
N PHE A 73 -3.19 20.14 24.57
CA PHE A 73 -3.58 19.32 25.73
C PHE A 73 -3.24 17.82 25.53
N LEU A 74 -2.98 17.38 24.32
CA LEU A 74 -2.52 16.03 24.04
C LEU A 74 -1.16 15.74 24.67
N PHE A 75 -0.32 16.76 24.83
CA PHE A 75 1.02 16.58 25.41
C PHE A 75 0.97 15.90 26.79
N ASN A 76 0.23 16.48 27.74
CA ASN A 76 0.16 15.95 29.10
C ASN A 76 -0.49 14.55 29.13
N ARG A 77 -1.52 14.35 28.31
CA ARG A 77 -2.23 13.06 28.24
C ARG A 77 -1.32 11.95 27.72
N ILE A 78 -0.60 12.19 26.62
CA ILE A 78 0.30 11.21 26.03
C ILE A 78 1.55 11.01 26.89
N LYS A 79 2.10 12.09 27.47
CA LYS A 79 3.20 11.99 28.45
C LYS A 79 2.85 11.07 29.62
N ARG A 80 1.63 11.15 30.16
CA ARG A 80 1.15 10.25 31.21
C ARG A 80 1.16 8.79 30.74
N ILE A 81 0.63 8.51 29.54
CA ILE A 81 0.63 7.15 28.96
C ILE A 81 2.06 6.61 28.82
N ILE A 82 2.99 7.47 28.37
CA ILE A 82 4.41 7.08 28.23
C ILE A 82 4.98 6.62 29.56
N HIS A 83 4.74 7.36 30.64
CA HIS A 83 5.25 7.02 31.97
C HIS A 83 4.56 5.78 32.57
N GLU A 84 3.22 5.73 32.54
CA GLU A 84 2.43 4.63 33.11
C GLU A 84 2.74 3.29 32.44
N LYS A 85 2.91 3.31 31.11
CA LYS A 85 3.20 2.10 30.32
C LYS A 85 4.69 1.86 30.06
N LYS A 86 5.58 2.71 30.62
CA LYS A 86 7.04 2.63 30.42
C LYS A 86 7.43 2.54 28.93
N ILE A 87 6.83 3.39 28.12
CA ILE A 87 7.06 3.42 26.66
C ILE A 87 8.50 3.86 26.38
N GLY A 88 9.24 3.06 25.61
CA GLY A 88 10.59 3.41 25.15
C GLY A 88 10.62 4.02 23.76
N TYR A 89 9.63 3.70 22.93
CA TYR A 89 9.59 4.12 21.53
C TYR A 89 8.26 4.76 21.18
N LEU A 90 8.31 5.87 20.46
CA LEU A 90 7.15 6.61 19.97
C LEU A 90 7.17 6.61 18.45
N ILE A 91 6.19 5.96 17.81
CA ILE A 91 5.96 6.03 16.37
C ILE A 91 4.88 7.08 16.09
N THR A 92 5.14 7.99 15.17
CA THR A 92 4.11 8.86 14.61
C THR A 92 3.83 8.41 13.18
N GLU A 93 2.60 7.96 12.93
CA GLU A 93 2.13 7.65 11.59
C GLU A 93 1.92 8.97 10.85
N HIS A 94 2.75 9.26 9.86
CA HIS A 94 2.95 10.55 9.22
C HIS A 94 3.63 11.64 10.11
N PRO A 95 4.18 12.70 9.50
CA PRO A 95 4.84 13.78 10.24
C PRO A 95 3.90 14.75 10.97
N TYR A 96 2.56 14.60 10.83
CA TYR A 96 1.58 15.58 11.30
C TYR A 96 1.70 15.94 12.78
N TYR A 97 2.06 14.99 13.63
CA TYR A 97 2.30 15.19 15.06
C TYR A 97 3.78 15.39 15.40
N GLY A 98 4.60 15.78 14.43
CA GLY A 98 6.04 16.00 14.64
C GLY A 98 6.36 16.94 15.80
N TRP A 99 5.63 18.08 15.92
CA TRP A 99 5.78 19.03 17.01
C TRP A 99 5.53 18.39 18.39
N LEU A 100 4.48 17.57 18.50
CA LEU A 100 4.09 16.89 19.74
C LEU A 100 5.12 15.82 20.10
N ALA A 101 5.53 15.01 19.13
CA ALA A 101 6.53 13.96 19.33
C ALA A 101 7.89 14.52 19.71
N TRP A 102 8.31 15.66 19.12
CA TRP A 102 9.52 16.37 19.50
C TRP A 102 9.47 16.85 20.97
N MET A 103 8.34 17.42 21.39
CA MET A 103 8.15 17.83 22.79
C MET A 103 8.19 16.62 23.74
N LEU A 104 7.50 15.51 23.39
CA LEU A 104 7.49 14.28 24.18
C LEU A 104 8.89 13.70 24.29
N LYS A 105 9.64 13.57 23.18
CA LYS A 105 11.04 13.12 23.17
C LYS A 105 11.91 13.95 24.14
N LYS A 106 11.81 15.26 24.08
CA LYS A 106 12.59 16.16 24.95
C LYS A 106 12.25 16.04 26.45
N ASN A 107 11.00 15.68 26.77
CA ASN A 107 10.51 15.61 28.15
C ASN A 107 10.50 14.22 28.78
N THR A 108 10.58 13.17 27.99
CA THR A 108 10.45 11.79 28.48
C THR A 108 11.62 10.88 28.08
N GLY A 109 12.45 11.32 27.13
CA GLY A 109 13.57 10.53 26.62
C GLY A 109 13.16 9.41 25.67
N VAL A 110 11.88 9.31 25.24
CA VAL A 110 11.47 8.28 24.27
C VAL A 110 12.19 8.46 22.95
N THR A 111 12.55 7.35 22.32
CA THR A 111 13.05 7.32 20.94
C THR A 111 11.89 7.58 19.98
N TRP A 112 11.97 8.68 19.22
CA TRP A 112 10.93 9.07 18.30
C TRP A 112 11.20 8.58 16.87
N ILE A 113 10.24 7.88 16.29
CA ILE A 113 10.24 7.39 14.91
C ILE A 113 9.11 8.06 14.13
N VAL A 114 9.39 8.56 12.93
CA VAL A 114 8.35 8.93 11.97
C VAL A 114 8.17 7.80 10.97
N HIS A 115 6.95 7.28 10.84
CA HIS A 115 6.57 6.33 9.79
C HIS A 115 5.84 7.11 8.69
N SER A 116 6.54 7.35 7.59
CA SER A 116 6.07 8.16 6.46
C SER A 116 5.44 7.27 5.40
N HIS A 117 4.14 7.47 5.15
CA HIS A 117 3.39 6.72 4.14
C HIS A 117 3.33 7.41 2.78
N ASN A 118 3.81 8.64 2.70
CA ASN A 118 3.99 9.45 1.50
C ASN A 118 4.91 10.61 1.81
N ILE A 119 5.47 11.22 0.80
CA ILE A 119 6.03 12.57 0.92
C ILE A 119 4.87 13.56 0.79
N GLU A 120 4.38 14.02 1.95
CA GLU A 120 3.12 14.78 2.05
C GLU A 120 3.14 16.12 1.33
N TYR A 121 4.30 16.81 1.31
CA TYR A 121 4.39 18.07 0.57
C TYR A 121 4.29 17.85 -0.95
N MET A 122 4.82 16.75 -1.49
CA MET A 122 4.71 16.43 -2.92
C MET A 122 3.26 16.13 -3.29
N ARG A 123 2.57 15.35 -2.46
CA ARG A 123 1.13 15.13 -2.61
C ARG A 123 0.34 16.43 -2.55
N SER A 124 0.68 17.32 -1.61
CA SER A 124 0.01 18.63 -1.49
C SER A 124 0.29 19.53 -2.69
N MET A 125 1.49 19.48 -3.24
CA MET A 125 1.88 20.20 -4.45
C MET A 125 1.12 19.68 -5.69
N SER A 126 0.99 18.36 -5.86
CA SER A 126 0.32 17.74 -7.00
C SER A 126 -1.18 18.08 -7.09
N ILE A 127 -1.82 18.36 -5.94
CA ILE A 127 -3.22 18.79 -5.86
C ILE A 127 -3.38 20.32 -5.74
N GLY A 128 -2.32 21.09 -6.04
CA GLY A 128 -2.35 22.54 -6.14
C GLY A 128 -2.51 23.31 -4.82
N ARG A 129 -2.17 22.71 -3.68
CA ARG A 129 -2.29 23.40 -2.37
C ARG A 129 -1.21 24.46 -2.24
N TRP A 130 -1.59 25.74 -2.06
CA TRP A 130 -0.68 26.88 -1.99
C TRP A 130 0.34 26.81 -0.82
N TRP A 131 0.01 26.12 0.26
CA TRP A 131 0.82 25.99 1.47
C TRP A 131 1.86 24.82 1.44
N TRP A 132 2.00 24.12 0.29
CA TRP A 132 2.92 23.00 0.18
C TRP A 132 4.37 23.31 0.55
N LYS A 133 4.83 24.57 0.34
CA LYS A 133 6.19 25.00 0.72
C LYS A 133 6.39 24.99 2.23
N ALA A 134 5.39 25.49 2.99
CA ALA A 134 5.42 25.44 4.45
C ALA A 134 5.38 24.00 4.96
N LEU A 135 4.58 23.13 4.32
CA LEU A 135 4.56 21.72 4.64
C LEU A 135 5.89 21.03 4.34
N LYS A 136 6.56 21.36 3.23
CA LYS A 136 7.91 20.86 2.92
C LYS A 136 8.91 21.18 4.03
N TRP A 137 8.91 22.42 4.50
CA TRP A 137 9.77 22.84 5.60
C TRP A 137 9.47 22.07 6.89
N TYR A 138 8.19 21.99 7.27
CA TYR A 138 7.75 21.27 8.47
C TYR A 138 8.06 19.77 8.41
N GLU A 139 7.75 19.12 7.30
CA GLU A 139 8.00 17.70 7.06
C GLU A 139 9.50 17.39 7.14
N GLY A 140 10.33 18.17 6.45
CA GLY A 140 11.79 18.05 6.54
C GLY A 140 12.32 18.28 7.96
N TRP A 141 11.76 19.26 8.69
CA TRP A 141 12.11 19.47 10.10
C TRP A 141 11.74 18.25 10.96
N ALA A 142 10.53 17.69 10.80
CA ALA A 142 10.09 16.53 11.56
C ALA A 142 11.01 15.32 11.31
N TYR A 143 11.33 15.03 10.04
CA TYR A 143 12.21 13.92 9.68
C TYR A 143 13.63 14.09 10.26
N ARG A 144 14.23 15.27 10.16
CA ARG A 144 15.57 15.53 10.74
C ARG A 144 15.59 15.51 12.26
N SER A 145 14.47 15.82 12.91
CA SER A 145 14.35 15.85 14.39
C SER A 145 14.07 14.48 14.99
N ALA A 146 13.51 13.55 14.22
CA ALA A 146 13.26 12.18 14.62
C ALA A 146 14.59 11.40 14.79
N ASP A 147 14.57 10.38 15.64
CA ASP A 147 15.72 9.48 15.81
C ASP A 147 15.82 8.51 14.64
N LYS A 148 14.67 8.08 14.10
CA LYS A 148 14.59 7.27 12.89
C LYS A 148 13.41 7.68 12.03
N VAL A 149 13.52 7.42 10.73
CA VAL A 149 12.43 7.61 9.77
C VAL A 149 12.23 6.33 8.96
N PHE A 150 11.00 5.85 8.95
CA PHE A 150 10.57 4.74 8.13
C PHE A 150 9.82 5.28 6.92
N PHE A 151 10.25 4.94 5.71
CA PHE A 151 9.61 5.33 4.47
C PHE A 151 8.91 4.15 3.82
N ILE A 152 7.75 4.38 3.21
CA ILE A 152 6.96 3.33 2.57
C ILE A 152 7.60 2.77 1.29
N SER A 153 8.52 3.50 0.68
CA SER A 153 9.23 3.10 -0.53
C SER A 153 10.68 3.58 -0.55
N ASP A 154 11.52 2.92 -1.35
CA ASP A 154 12.90 3.35 -1.58
C ASP A 154 12.93 4.71 -2.27
N ASP A 155 12.00 4.99 -3.20
CA ASP A 155 11.87 6.27 -3.90
C ASP A 155 11.62 7.43 -2.91
N ASP A 156 10.66 7.24 -1.97
CA ASP A 156 10.36 8.26 -0.95
C ASP A 156 11.55 8.48 -0.01
N ARG A 157 12.24 7.40 0.35
CA ARG A 157 13.44 7.46 1.17
C ARG A 157 14.56 8.24 0.49
N GLU A 158 14.88 7.91 -0.76
CA GLU A 158 15.91 8.61 -1.55
C GLU A 158 15.53 10.07 -1.76
N HIS A 159 14.27 10.35 -2.07
CA HIS A 159 13.77 11.71 -2.20
C HIS A 159 13.98 12.51 -0.89
N ALA A 160 13.66 11.93 0.26
CA ALA A 160 13.80 12.59 1.55
C ALA A 160 15.27 12.83 1.92
N ILE A 161 16.17 11.89 1.62
CA ILE A 161 17.61 12.05 1.80
C ILE A 161 18.10 13.22 0.94
N LYS A 162 17.78 13.23 -0.34
CA LYS A 162 18.27 14.22 -1.32
C LYS A 162 17.67 15.61 -1.12
N ASN A 163 16.36 15.71 -0.82
CA ASN A 163 15.61 16.98 -0.90
C ASN A 163 15.16 17.52 0.46
N LEU A 164 15.18 16.71 1.53
CA LEU A 164 14.75 17.09 2.87
C LEU A 164 15.89 16.97 3.91
N GLY A 165 17.08 16.50 3.51
CA GLY A 165 18.26 16.39 4.35
C GLY A 165 18.14 15.33 5.44
N VAL A 166 17.45 14.24 5.14
CA VAL A 166 17.34 13.07 6.03
C VAL A 166 18.67 12.31 6.02
N ASP A 167 19.14 11.92 7.20
CA ASP A 167 20.33 11.08 7.35
C ASP A 167 20.05 9.64 6.85
N PRO A 168 20.82 9.14 5.86
CA PRO A 168 20.66 7.77 5.38
C PRO A 168 20.77 6.71 6.48
N GLY A 169 21.65 6.91 7.48
CA GLY A 169 21.87 5.97 8.59
C GLY A 169 20.71 5.91 9.57
N ARG A 170 19.83 6.93 9.57
CA ARG A 170 18.63 6.97 10.41
C ARG A 170 17.33 6.66 9.66
N SER A 171 17.43 6.28 8.39
CA SER A 171 16.28 6.00 7.56
C SER A 171 16.29 4.58 7.00
N ILE A 172 15.14 3.92 6.99
CA ILE A 172 14.94 2.61 6.38
C ILE A 172 13.64 2.59 5.58
N THR A 173 13.55 1.65 4.63
CA THR A 173 12.31 1.39 3.92
C THR A 173 11.49 0.33 4.68
N VAL A 174 10.27 0.71 5.02
CA VAL A 174 9.23 -0.12 5.66
C VAL A 174 8.03 -0.10 4.73
N THR A 175 8.05 -0.97 3.72
CA THR A 175 7.08 -0.96 2.63
C THR A 175 5.72 -1.53 3.06
N PHE A 176 4.72 -1.37 2.19
CA PHE A 176 3.47 -2.11 2.31
C PHE A 176 3.76 -3.61 2.19
N GLY A 177 3.20 -4.39 3.09
CA GLY A 177 3.42 -5.83 3.15
C GLY A 177 2.24 -6.67 2.69
N ILE A 178 2.52 -7.94 2.48
CA ILE A 178 1.56 -9.01 2.19
C ILE A 178 1.51 -9.99 3.35
N GLU A 179 0.41 -10.73 3.45
CA GLU A 179 0.21 -11.72 4.50
C GLU A 179 0.74 -13.12 4.13
N GLN A 180 1.01 -13.36 2.87
CA GLN A 180 1.55 -14.61 2.34
C GLN A 180 3.09 -14.59 2.36
N ASP A 181 3.69 -15.71 2.75
CA ASP A 181 5.12 -15.97 2.70
C ASP A 181 5.57 -16.74 1.44
N SER A 182 4.60 -17.22 0.67
CA SER A 182 4.81 -18.07 -0.50
C SER A 182 3.62 -18.00 -1.45
N ILE A 183 3.79 -18.54 -2.64
CA ILE A 183 2.73 -18.62 -3.65
C ILE A 183 1.58 -19.50 -3.14
N PRO A 184 0.32 -19.02 -3.16
CA PRO A 184 -0.84 -19.80 -2.74
C PRO A 184 -1.00 -21.11 -3.53
N ALA A 185 -1.25 -22.19 -2.82
CA ALA A 185 -1.38 -23.53 -3.42
C ALA A 185 -2.74 -23.73 -4.17
N ASP A 186 -3.77 -22.95 -3.80
CA ASP A 186 -5.15 -23.07 -4.27
C ASP A 186 -5.46 -22.32 -5.58
N ARG A 187 -4.43 -21.85 -6.30
CA ARG A 187 -4.60 -21.08 -7.56
C ARG A 187 -5.42 -21.83 -8.61
N ALA A 188 -5.14 -23.12 -8.79
CA ALA A 188 -5.85 -23.94 -9.78
C ALA A 188 -7.35 -24.08 -9.47
N ASP A 189 -7.71 -24.19 -8.19
CA ASP A 189 -9.10 -24.25 -7.75
C ASP A 189 -9.80 -22.92 -7.88
N CYS A 190 -9.13 -21.82 -7.50
CA CYS A 190 -9.63 -20.46 -7.75
C CYS A 190 -9.90 -20.23 -9.25
N ARG A 191 -8.98 -20.68 -10.12
CA ARG A 191 -9.15 -20.59 -11.58
C ARG A 191 -10.41 -21.33 -12.05
N LYS A 192 -10.64 -22.57 -11.60
CA LYS A 192 -11.85 -23.35 -11.92
C LYS A 192 -13.11 -22.64 -11.46
N MET A 193 -13.10 -22.10 -10.22
CA MET A 193 -14.24 -21.39 -9.66
C MET A 193 -14.58 -20.13 -10.45
N ILE A 194 -13.59 -19.32 -10.83
CA ILE A 194 -13.80 -18.11 -11.62
C ILE A 194 -14.26 -18.44 -13.03
N ASN A 195 -13.69 -19.48 -13.66
CA ASN A 195 -14.14 -19.94 -14.97
C ASN A 195 -15.62 -20.37 -14.95
N LEU A 196 -16.03 -21.14 -13.94
CA LEU A 196 -17.44 -21.56 -13.77
C LEU A 196 -18.35 -20.36 -13.50
N LYS A 197 -17.95 -19.46 -12.59
CA LYS A 197 -18.74 -18.29 -12.21
C LYS A 197 -19.05 -17.36 -13.39
N HIS A 198 -18.10 -17.20 -14.30
CA HIS A 198 -18.19 -16.28 -15.42
C HIS A 198 -18.35 -16.98 -16.78
N ALA A 199 -18.62 -18.29 -16.80
CA ALA A 199 -18.76 -19.11 -18.01
C ALA A 199 -17.58 -18.93 -18.99
N ILE A 200 -16.32 -18.93 -18.45
CA ILE A 200 -15.10 -18.78 -19.24
C ILE A 200 -14.57 -20.18 -19.61
N ASP A 201 -14.33 -20.40 -20.90
CA ASP A 201 -13.68 -21.62 -21.36
C ASP A 201 -12.26 -21.71 -20.74
N PRO A 202 -11.86 -22.87 -20.19
CA PRO A 202 -10.52 -23.06 -19.59
C PRO A 202 -9.34 -22.74 -20.50
N ALA A 203 -9.53 -22.80 -21.82
CA ALA A 203 -8.49 -22.43 -22.80
C ALA A 203 -8.24 -20.92 -22.89
N TYR A 204 -9.13 -20.09 -22.34
CA TYR A 204 -8.98 -18.63 -22.37
C TYR A 204 -8.03 -18.16 -21.28
N ARG A 205 -7.24 -17.14 -21.58
CA ARG A 205 -6.44 -16.39 -20.59
C ARG A 205 -7.32 -15.39 -19.85
N ILE A 206 -7.07 -15.20 -18.56
CA ILE A 206 -7.75 -14.19 -17.75
C ILE A 206 -6.82 -13.00 -17.53
N LEU A 207 -7.25 -11.86 -18.06
CA LEU A 207 -6.65 -10.56 -17.78
C LEU A 207 -7.53 -9.86 -16.73
N LEU A 208 -6.95 -9.36 -15.66
CA LEU A 208 -7.69 -8.77 -14.55
C LEU A 208 -7.41 -7.27 -14.43
N PHE A 209 -8.44 -6.50 -14.16
CA PHE A 209 -8.34 -5.14 -13.67
C PHE A 209 -9.21 -4.96 -12.43
N ASN A 210 -8.70 -4.28 -11.38
CA ASN A 210 -9.52 -3.99 -10.22
C ASN A 210 -9.28 -2.59 -9.66
N GLY A 211 -10.32 -2.04 -9.01
CA GLY A 211 -10.20 -0.76 -8.33
C GLY A 211 -11.50 -0.22 -7.74
N ALA A 212 -11.40 0.81 -6.91
CA ALA A 212 -12.53 1.66 -6.56
C ALA A 212 -12.81 2.56 -7.77
N LEU A 213 -13.79 2.17 -8.61
CA LEU A 213 -14.02 2.74 -9.95
C LEU A 213 -14.60 4.16 -9.92
N TYR A 214 -15.05 4.65 -8.75
CA TYR A 214 -15.44 6.05 -8.54
C TYR A 214 -14.23 7.01 -8.44
N HIS A 215 -13.00 6.52 -8.32
CA HIS A 215 -11.79 7.33 -8.37
C HIS A 215 -11.30 7.51 -9.81
N SER A 216 -11.02 8.75 -10.20
CA SER A 216 -10.57 9.09 -11.56
C SER A 216 -9.37 8.25 -12.00
N THR A 217 -8.37 8.10 -11.16
CA THR A 217 -7.19 7.25 -11.44
C THR A 217 -7.56 5.85 -11.92
N ASN A 218 -8.60 5.23 -11.37
CA ASN A 218 -9.00 3.87 -11.73
C ASN A 218 -9.92 3.85 -12.96
N TYR A 219 -10.90 4.74 -13.06
CA TYR A 219 -11.76 4.74 -14.25
C TYR A 219 -11.04 5.27 -15.49
N ASP A 220 -10.06 6.18 -15.37
CA ASP A 220 -9.20 6.59 -16.48
C ASP A 220 -8.35 5.41 -16.99
N ALA A 221 -7.79 4.61 -16.05
CA ALA A 221 -7.07 3.38 -16.42
C ALA A 221 -8.00 2.34 -17.07
N LEU A 222 -9.24 2.19 -16.58
CA LEU A 222 -10.24 1.33 -17.21
C LEU A 222 -10.55 1.80 -18.62
N LYS A 223 -10.72 3.10 -18.83
CA LYS A 223 -10.96 3.67 -20.16
C LYS A 223 -9.81 3.35 -21.11
N ILE A 224 -8.57 3.48 -20.68
CA ILE A 224 -7.39 3.08 -21.47
C ILE A 224 -7.45 1.58 -21.82
N ILE A 225 -7.84 0.72 -20.88
CA ILE A 225 -8.00 -0.71 -21.16
C ILE A 225 -9.05 -0.94 -22.26
N LEU A 226 -10.19 -0.25 -22.19
CA LEU A 226 -11.32 -0.45 -23.10
C LEU A 226 -11.08 0.13 -24.49
N ASP A 227 -10.52 1.35 -24.54
CA ASP A 227 -10.43 2.14 -25.76
C ASP A 227 -9.11 1.95 -26.53
N GLU A 228 -8.02 1.61 -25.81
CA GLU A 228 -6.68 1.54 -26.39
C GLU A 228 -6.11 0.11 -26.38
N ILE A 229 -6.15 -0.57 -25.23
CA ILE A 229 -5.49 -1.87 -25.07
C ILE A 229 -6.36 -2.98 -25.66
N ASN A 230 -7.65 -3.05 -25.32
CA ASN A 230 -8.53 -4.12 -25.77
C ASN A 230 -8.69 -4.22 -27.29
N PRO A 231 -8.81 -3.12 -28.07
CA PRO A 231 -8.81 -3.21 -29.53
C PRO A 231 -7.55 -3.85 -30.11
N LEU A 232 -6.38 -3.59 -29.49
CA LEU A 232 -5.11 -4.20 -29.92
C LEU A 232 -5.05 -5.70 -29.59
N LEU A 233 -5.66 -6.12 -28.47
CA LEU A 233 -5.78 -7.52 -28.11
C LEU A 233 -6.78 -8.25 -29.04
N LEU A 234 -7.92 -7.63 -29.37
CA LEU A 234 -8.93 -8.17 -30.30
C LEU A 234 -8.39 -8.37 -31.72
N ALA A 235 -7.44 -7.51 -32.14
CA ALA A 235 -6.77 -7.67 -33.44
C ALA A 235 -5.86 -8.92 -33.53
N LYS A 236 -5.61 -9.62 -32.42
CA LYS A 236 -4.82 -10.86 -32.38
C LYS A 236 -5.74 -12.08 -32.34
N ASN A 237 -6.10 -12.60 -33.52
CA ASN A 237 -7.08 -13.66 -33.70
C ASN A 237 -6.73 -14.98 -33.00
N ASP A 238 -5.45 -15.24 -32.72
CA ASP A 238 -4.92 -16.43 -32.06
C ASP A 238 -4.87 -16.32 -30.52
N PHE A 239 -5.10 -15.13 -29.98
CA PHE A 239 -5.09 -14.91 -28.54
C PHE A 239 -6.50 -14.97 -27.93
N LYS A 240 -6.80 -16.10 -27.26
CA LYS A 240 -8.08 -16.31 -26.56
C LYS A 240 -7.99 -15.77 -25.14
N TYR A 241 -8.79 -14.75 -24.80
CA TYR A 241 -8.75 -14.12 -23.47
C TYR A 241 -10.12 -13.60 -23.05
N LYS A 242 -10.24 -13.32 -21.73
CA LYS A 242 -11.29 -12.49 -21.14
C LYS A 242 -10.64 -11.44 -20.23
N ILE A 243 -11.12 -10.20 -20.27
CA ILE A 243 -10.78 -9.15 -19.31
C ILE A 243 -11.86 -9.14 -18.24
N ILE A 244 -11.50 -9.41 -16.99
CA ILE A 244 -12.43 -9.29 -15.86
C ILE A 244 -12.15 -7.96 -15.16
N VAL A 245 -13.19 -7.14 -15.03
CA VAL A 245 -13.15 -5.85 -14.33
C VAL A 245 -13.86 -5.99 -12.99
N CYS A 246 -13.11 -5.86 -11.89
CA CYS A 246 -13.64 -5.91 -10.52
C CYS A 246 -13.59 -4.53 -9.87
N GLY A 247 -14.66 -4.15 -9.15
CA GLY A 247 -14.68 -2.93 -8.37
C GLY A 247 -16.07 -2.33 -8.22
N LYS A 248 -16.22 -1.45 -7.25
CA LYS A 248 -17.47 -0.74 -6.99
C LYS A 248 -17.43 0.69 -7.52
N GLY A 249 -18.63 1.22 -7.80
CA GLY A 249 -18.81 2.62 -8.15
C GLY A 249 -18.33 2.95 -9.55
N LEU A 250 -18.58 2.04 -10.50
CA LEU A 250 -18.41 2.32 -11.91
C LEU A 250 -19.32 3.50 -12.28
N PRO A 251 -18.81 4.58 -12.90
CA PRO A 251 -19.64 5.70 -13.33
C PRO A 251 -20.71 5.28 -14.33
N ASP A 252 -21.90 5.88 -14.23
CA ASP A 252 -23.09 5.53 -15.04
C ASP A 252 -22.83 5.62 -16.55
N PHE A 253 -21.92 6.49 -17.00
CA PHE A 253 -21.58 6.64 -18.41
C PHE A 253 -20.87 5.41 -19.03
N PHE A 254 -20.45 4.44 -18.21
CA PHE A 254 -19.93 3.17 -18.70
C PHE A 254 -21.02 2.11 -18.91
N ASP A 255 -22.29 2.36 -18.52
CA ASP A 255 -23.45 1.45 -18.68
C ASP A 255 -23.11 -0.02 -18.34
N ASP A 256 -22.52 -0.25 -17.15
CA ASP A 256 -22.09 -1.57 -16.69
C ASP A 256 -21.22 -2.35 -17.71
N LEU A 257 -20.51 -1.63 -18.58
CA LEU A 257 -19.67 -2.18 -19.68
C LEU A 257 -20.44 -3.07 -20.66
N LYS A 258 -21.74 -2.90 -20.83
CA LYS A 258 -22.59 -3.74 -21.72
C LYS A 258 -22.12 -3.72 -23.17
N GLU A 259 -21.65 -2.58 -23.68
CA GLU A 259 -21.12 -2.44 -25.04
C GLU A 259 -19.80 -3.19 -25.29
N TYR A 260 -19.17 -3.68 -24.21
CA TYR A 260 -17.92 -4.44 -24.27
C TYR A 260 -18.09 -5.93 -24.00
N ALA A 261 -19.31 -6.39 -23.73
CA ALA A 261 -19.60 -7.80 -23.39
C ALA A 261 -19.22 -8.76 -24.54
N ASP A 262 -19.47 -8.37 -25.79
CA ASP A 262 -19.08 -9.08 -27.01
C ASP A 262 -17.60 -8.86 -27.39
N LYS A 263 -16.91 -7.92 -26.73
CA LYS A 263 -15.50 -7.58 -26.91
C LYS A 263 -14.59 -8.20 -25.83
N ASN A 264 -14.94 -9.37 -25.32
CA ASN A 264 -14.18 -10.11 -24.32
C ASN A 264 -14.05 -9.46 -22.93
N VAL A 265 -14.90 -8.51 -22.56
CA VAL A 265 -14.89 -7.85 -21.24
C VAL A 265 -16.04 -8.35 -20.39
N ILE A 266 -15.75 -8.65 -19.13
CA ILE A 266 -16.70 -9.08 -18.10
C ILE A 266 -16.64 -8.09 -16.95
N TYR A 267 -17.73 -7.39 -16.64
CA TYR A 267 -17.84 -6.60 -15.44
C TYR A 267 -18.36 -7.45 -14.28
N ALA A 268 -17.48 -7.76 -13.32
CA ALA A 268 -17.82 -8.58 -12.16
C ALA A 268 -18.38 -7.74 -10.99
N GLY A 269 -18.36 -6.41 -11.11
CA GLY A 269 -18.81 -5.51 -10.04
C GLY A 269 -17.93 -5.59 -8.78
N PHE A 270 -18.52 -5.28 -7.63
CA PHE A 270 -17.86 -5.48 -6.34
C PHE A 270 -17.78 -6.98 -6.03
N VAL A 271 -16.60 -7.43 -5.61
CA VAL A 271 -16.35 -8.81 -5.22
C VAL A 271 -15.84 -8.85 -3.77
N ASP A 272 -16.36 -9.77 -2.98
CA ASP A 272 -16.01 -9.87 -1.55
C ASP A 272 -14.55 -10.33 -1.36
N ASP A 273 -14.09 -11.24 -2.19
CA ASP A 273 -12.70 -11.74 -2.17
C ASP A 273 -12.01 -11.52 -3.52
N ILE A 274 -11.28 -10.41 -3.61
CA ILE A 274 -10.46 -10.08 -4.79
C ILE A 274 -9.25 -11.01 -4.93
N SER A 275 -8.81 -11.67 -3.85
CA SER A 275 -7.66 -12.57 -3.89
C SER A 275 -7.93 -13.78 -4.77
N MET A 276 -9.16 -14.29 -4.81
CA MET A 276 -9.56 -15.36 -5.72
C MET A 276 -9.35 -14.96 -7.20
N TYR A 277 -9.66 -13.72 -7.54
CA TYR A 277 -9.50 -13.21 -8.91
C TYR A 277 -8.04 -13.05 -9.27
N PHE A 278 -7.21 -12.54 -8.36
CA PHE A 278 -5.76 -12.48 -8.57
C PHE A 278 -5.14 -13.87 -8.75
N LYS A 279 -5.54 -14.85 -7.92
CA LYS A 279 -5.09 -16.25 -8.04
C LYS A 279 -5.51 -16.87 -9.37
N ALA A 280 -6.70 -16.53 -9.87
CA ALA A 280 -7.23 -17.03 -11.11
C ALA A 280 -6.63 -16.35 -12.35
N ALA A 281 -6.16 -15.11 -12.24
CA ALA A 281 -5.68 -14.33 -13.37
C ALA A 281 -4.27 -14.75 -13.85
N ASP A 282 -4.07 -14.64 -15.15
CA ASP A 282 -2.75 -14.77 -15.77
C ASP A 282 -1.99 -13.44 -15.71
N VAL A 283 -2.69 -12.32 -15.98
CA VAL A 283 -2.12 -10.97 -16.01
C VAL A 283 -3.02 -9.98 -15.30
N PHE A 284 -2.42 -9.13 -14.49
CA PHE A 284 -3.06 -7.93 -13.96
C PHE A 284 -2.68 -6.72 -14.81
N LEU A 285 -3.69 -6.06 -15.41
CA LEU A 285 -3.52 -4.87 -16.25
C LEU A 285 -3.50 -3.63 -15.36
N ASN A 286 -2.40 -2.87 -15.40
CA ASN A 286 -2.23 -1.69 -14.54
C ASN A 286 -1.76 -0.45 -15.30
N PRO A 287 -2.55 0.08 -16.29
CA PRO A 287 -2.18 1.24 -17.09
C PRO A 287 -2.47 2.56 -16.36
N ILE A 288 -2.03 2.70 -15.13
CA ILE A 288 -2.26 3.87 -14.28
C ILE A 288 -1.39 5.05 -14.73
N LEU A 289 -2.00 6.22 -14.97
CA LEU A 289 -1.33 7.46 -15.41
C LEU A 289 -1.33 8.56 -14.36
N SER A 290 -1.91 8.34 -13.18
CA SER A 290 -2.01 9.36 -12.13
C SER A 290 -2.01 8.76 -10.73
N GLY A 291 -1.82 9.63 -9.72
CA GLY A 291 -1.86 9.23 -8.31
C GLY A 291 -0.50 8.81 -7.77
N GLY A 292 -0.21 9.28 -6.56
CA GLY A 292 1.02 8.97 -5.81
C GLY A 292 0.90 7.75 -4.92
N GLY A 293 1.99 7.44 -4.20
CA GLY A 293 2.10 6.36 -3.23
C GLY A 293 2.27 4.98 -3.84
N VAL A 294 2.58 4.01 -2.97
CA VAL A 294 2.82 2.61 -3.35
C VAL A 294 1.57 1.99 -3.96
N LYS A 295 1.74 1.30 -5.06
CA LYS A 295 0.66 0.61 -5.79
C LYS A 295 0.42 -0.79 -5.22
N THR A 296 -0.25 -0.85 -4.09
CA THR A 296 -0.45 -2.09 -3.31
C THR A 296 -1.11 -3.22 -4.11
N LYS A 297 -2.02 -2.91 -5.04
CA LYS A 297 -2.67 -3.91 -5.90
C LYS A 297 -1.68 -4.70 -6.77
N ALA A 298 -0.64 -4.04 -7.26
CA ALA A 298 0.40 -4.71 -8.05
C ALA A 298 1.22 -5.65 -7.16
N ILE A 299 1.52 -5.26 -5.90
CA ILE A 299 2.17 -6.12 -4.91
C ILE A 299 1.27 -7.33 -4.59
N GLU A 300 -0.03 -7.09 -4.33
CA GLU A 300 -1.02 -8.15 -4.06
C GLU A 300 -1.16 -9.12 -5.25
N ALA A 301 -1.18 -8.62 -6.48
CA ALA A 301 -1.24 -9.46 -7.69
C ALA A 301 -0.01 -10.38 -7.82
N ILE A 302 1.20 -9.83 -7.66
CA ILE A 302 2.44 -10.61 -7.72
C ILE A 302 2.49 -11.65 -6.59
N ALA A 303 2.03 -11.31 -5.38
CA ALA A 303 1.95 -12.25 -4.27
C ALA A 303 1.07 -13.47 -4.58
N MET A 304 0.04 -13.28 -5.40
CA MET A 304 -0.85 -14.36 -5.89
C MET A 304 -0.33 -15.05 -7.16
N ASP A 305 0.93 -14.80 -7.52
CA ASP A 305 1.60 -15.33 -8.71
C ASP A 305 0.95 -14.85 -10.04
N CYS A 306 0.26 -13.72 -10.03
CA CYS A 306 -0.26 -13.05 -11.21
C CYS A 306 0.81 -12.11 -11.78
N THR A 307 1.05 -12.15 -13.10
CA THR A 307 2.00 -11.23 -13.74
C THR A 307 1.38 -9.85 -13.89
N VAL A 308 2.10 -8.81 -13.50
CA VAL A 308 1.65 -7.42 -13.61
C VAL A 308 2.27 -6.78 -14.85
N VAL A 309 1.44 -6.28 -15.76
CA VAL A 309 1.86 -5.38 -16.84
C VAL A 309 1.41 -3.98 -16.47
N SER A 310 2.35 -3.06 -16.34
CA SER A 310 2.11 -1.74 -15.77
C SER A 310 2.83 -0.63 -16.51
N THR A 311 2.26 0.57 -16.48
CA THR A 311 3.03 1.78 -16.72
C THR A 311 4.07 1.98 -15.62
N LYS A 312 5.11 2.75 -15.85
CA LYS A 312 6.10 3.10 -14.83
C LYS A 312 5.45 3.76 -13.61
N LEU A 313 4.52 4.69 -13.84
CA LEU A 313 3.77 5.34 -12.76
C LEU A 313 2.85 4.35 -12.02
N GLY A 314 2.26 3.40 -12.74
CA GLY A 314 1.46 2.32 -12.16
C GLY A 314 2.24 1.34 -11.29
N ALA A 315 3.56 1.32 -11.38
CA ALA A 315 4.46 0.51 -10.56
C ALA A 315 5.23 1.32 -9.51
N MET A 316 4.88 2.59 -9.31
CA MET A 316 5.55 3.45 -8.33
C MET A 316 5.57 2.81 -6.94
N GLY A 317 6.73 2.82 -6.30
CA GLY A 317 6.97 2.26 -4.97
C GLY A 317 7.15 0.73 -4.94
N LEU A 318 7.12 0.05 -6.09
CA LEU A 318 7.51 -1.35 -6.17
C LEU A 318 9.03 -1.48 -6.37
N LYS A 319 9.61 -2.44 -5.67
CA LYS A 319 11.02 -2.81 -5.85
C LYS A 319 11.13 -3.82 -7.00
N SER A 320 11.43 -3.32 -8.20
CA SER A 320 11.41 -4.11 -9.43
C SER A 320 12.35 -5.32 -9.38
N GLU A 321 13.50 -5.18 -8.70
CA GLU A 321 14.54 -6.21 -8.60
C GLU A 321 14.04 -7.52 -7.96
N VAL A 322 13.13 -7.40 -6.96
CA VAL A 322 12.58 -8.58 -6.27
C VAL A 322 11.35 -9.16 -6.97
N CYS A 323 10.74 -8.41 -7.89
CA CYS A 323 9.57 -8.87 -8.64
C CYS A 323 9.92 -9.83 -9.79
N GLY A 324 11.18 -9.82 -10.26
CA GLY A 324 11.62 -10.63 -11.37
C GLY A 324 10.74 -10.45 -12.61
N ASN A 325 10.47 -11.54 -13.30
CA ASN A 325 9.62 -11.52 -14.52
C ASN A 325 8.13 -11.30 -14.25
N LYS A 326 7.70 -11.19 -12.99
CA LYS A 326 6.31 -10.91 -12.63
C LYS A 326 5.92 -9.43 -12.73
N LEU A 327 6.88 -8.54 -12.97
CA LEU A 327 6.61 -7.13 -13.24
C LEU A 327 7.16 -6.76 -14.63
N LYS A 328 6.27 -6.35 -15.52
CA LYS A 328 6.59 -5.87 -16.86
C LYS A 328 6.23 -4.40 -16.94
N LEU A 329 7.20 -3.55 -17.27
CA LEU A 329 7.04 -2.10 -17.30
C LEU A 329 7.00 -1.57 -18.73
N VAL A 330 6.08 -0.64 -18.96
CA VAL A 330 5.92 0.07 -20.24
C VAL A 330 5.93 1.57 -19.97
N ASN A 331 6.39 2.36 -20.92
CA ASN A 331 6.24 3.82 -20.84
C ASN A 331 4.76 4.20 -21.02
N GLU A 332 4.38 5.33 -20.42
CA GLU A 332 3.04 5.89 -20.56
C GLU A 332 2.73 6.17 -22.05
N GLY A 333 1.55 5.71 -22.50
CA GLY A 333 1.11 5.88 -23.90
C GLY A 333 1.57 4.81 -24.90
N GLU A 334 2.48 3.91 -24.52
CA GLU A 334 2.95 2.83 -25.40
C GLU A 334 2.01 1.60 -25.35
N TRP A 335 0.72 1.80 -25.69
CA TRP A 335 -0.32 0.78 -25.53
C TRP A 335 -0.13 -0.46 -26.40
N LYS A 336 0.56 -0.31 -27.55
CA LYS A 336 0.95 -1.44 -28.38
C LYS A 336 1.92 -2.36 -27.63
N SER A 337 3.01 -1.81 -27.09
CA SER A 337 3.97 -2.56 -26.28
C SER A 337 3.30 -3.18 -25.03
N PHE A 338 2.37 -2.43 -24.42
CA PHE A 338 1.60 -2.93 -23.27
C PHE A 338 0.77 -4.18 -23.64
N SER A 339 0.07 -4.14 -24.78
CA SER A 339 -0.74 -5.26 -25.28
C SER A 339 0.12 -6.47 -25.65
N GLU A 340 1.26 -6.26 -26.30
CA GLU A 340 2.21 -7.31 -26.67
C GLU A 340 2.78 -8.00 -25.41
N LEU A 341 3.18 -7.22 -24.38
CA LEU A 341 3.64 -7.76 -23.12
C LEU A 341 2.53 -8.48 -22.34
N ALA A 342 1.29 -8.02 -22.41
CA ALA A 342 0.15 -8.71 -21.79
C ALA A 342 -0.08 -10.10 -22.42
N ILE A 343 -0.02 -10.21 -23.75
CA ILE A 343 -0.13 -11.47 -24.48
C ILE A 343 1.04 -12.39 -24.12
N GLN A 344 2.27 -11.88 -24.18
CA GLN A 344 3.48 -12.63 -23.84
C GLN A 344 3.38 -13.17 -22.41
N SER A 345 3.07 -12.29 -21.45
CA SER A 345 3.00 -12.63 -20.02
C SER A 345 1.90 -13.65 -19.70
N ALA A 346 0.77 -13.63 -20.43
CA ALA A 346 -0.30 -14.58 -20.25
C ALA A 346 0.12 -16.00 -20.68
N ASN A 347 1.12 -16.13 -21.54
CA ASN A 347 1.65 -17.41 -22.04
C ASN A 347 2.95 -17.85 -21.34
N GLU A 348 3.57 -16.99 -20.54
CA GLU A 348 4.76 -17.30 -19.77
C GLU A 348 4.41 -18.04 -18.47
N GLY A 349 5.24 -19.01 -18.11
CA GLY A 349 5.09 -19.83 -16.89
C GLY A 349 5.98 -19.35 -15.72
N PHE A 350 6.43 -18.10 -15.71
CA PHE A 350 7.27 -17.59 -14.63
C PHE A 350 6.53 -17.60 -13.29
N ARG A 351 7.30 -17.90 -12.23
CA ARG A 351 6.79 -17.89 -10.85
C ARG A 351 7.31 -16.67 -10.12
N THR A 352 6.55 -16.22 -9.12
CA THR A 352 6.99 -15.15 -8.21
C THR A 352 8.25 -15.61 -7.46
N PRO A 353 9.34 -14.82 -7.50
CA PRO A 353 10.59 -15.17 -6.82
C PRO A 353 10.44 -15.23 -5.30
N GLY A 354 11.26 -16.04 -4.63
CA GLY A 354 11.32 -16.11 -3.17
C GLY A 354 11.69 -14.77 -2.52
N GLU A 355 12.62 -14.03 -3.15
CA GLU A 355 13.08 -12.71 -2.74
C GLU A 355 11.94 -11.69 -2.67
N PHE A 356 10.88 -11.87 -3.46
CA PHE A 356 9.67 -11.05 -3.37
C PHE A 356 8.99 -11.21 -2.01
N PHE A 357 8.80 -12.45 -1.56
CA PHE A 357 8.20 -12.74 -0.26
C PHE A 357 9.13 -12.31 0.88
N ASP A 358 10.43 -12.52 0.78
CA ASP A 358 11.40 -12.04 1.77
C ASP A 358 11.37 -10.51 1.93
N TYR A 359 11.07 -9.78 0.86
CA TYR A 359 10.97 -8.32 0.90
C TYR A 359 9.61 -7.83 1.38
N TYR A 360 8.49 -8.41 0.90
CA TYR A 360 7.13 -7.91 1.10
C TYR A 360 6.33 -8.63 2.18
N TYR A 361 6.74 -9.78 2.69
CA TYR A 361 6.02 -10.47 3.76
C TYR A 361 6.10 -9.70 5.08
N TRP A 362 4.92 -9.46 5.71
CA TRP A 362 4.83 -8.62 6.90
C TRP A 362 5.76 -9.05 8.03
N GLU A 363 5.93 -10.34 8.29
CA GLU A 363 6.82 -10.77 9.36
C GLU A 363 8.27 -10.38 9.09
N ARG A 364 8.73 -10.49 7.85
CA ARG A 364 10.08 -10.06 7.42
C ARG A 364 10.24 -8.54 7.52
N ILE A 365 9.18 -7.79 7.17
CA ILE A 365 9.19 -6.33 7.34
C ILE A 365 9.35 -5.97 8.82
N ILE A 366 8.55 -6.59 9.69
CA ILE A 366 8.62 -6.33 11.14
C ILE A 366 9.95 -6.78 11.75
N GLU A 367 10.54 -7.88 11.30
CA GLU A 367 11.90 -8.27 11.72
C GLU A 367 12.92 -7.18 11.38
N ARG A 368 12.86 -6.58 10.18
CA ARG A 368 13.71 -5.43 9.81
C ARG A 368 13.47 -4.21 10.72
N VAL A 369 12.20 -3.91 11.01
CA VAL A 369 11.83 -2.82 11.94
C VAL A 369 12.43 -3.07 13.33
N ILE A 370 12.23 -4.26 13.91
CA ILE A 370 12.75 -4.60 15.26
C ILE A 370 14.27 -4.53 15.30
N ASN A 371 14.96 -5.01 14.27
CA ASN A 371 16.42 -4.93 14.18
C ASN A 371 16.87 -3.47 14.11
N ALA A 372 16.21 -2.64 13.31
CA ALA A 372 16.50 -1.21 13.24
C ALA A 372 16.30 -0.49 14.59
N LEU A 373 15.33 -0.91 15.41
CA LEU A 373 15.11 -0.36 16.74
C LEU A 373 16.19 -0.79 17.75
N LYS A 374 16.68 -2.02 17.65
CA LYS A 374 17.69 -2.57 18.59
C LYS A 374 19.10 -2.04 18.37
N HIS A 375 19.48 -1.72 17.13
CA HIS A 375 20.83 -1.23 16.79
C HIS A 375 21.11 0.22 17.18
N GLN A 376 20.26 0.86 17.98
CA GLN A 376 20.54 2.21 18.55
C GLN A 376 21.34 2.17 19.86
N HIS A 377 21.56 1.00 20.46
CA HIS A 377 22.22 0.84 21.76
C HIS A 377 23.58 0.10 21.66
N ALA A 378 24.17 0.02 20.46
CA ALA A 378 25.53 -0.47 20.26
C ALA A 378 26.50 0.65 19.97
#